data_3b0ba0b34f6c9721e755819a413c6b70
#
_entry.id   3b0ba0b34f6c9721e755819a413c6b70
#
_cell.length_a   1.000
_cell.length_b   1.000
_cell.length_c   1.000
_cell.angle_alpha   90.00
_cell.angle_beta   90.00
_cell.angle_gamma   90.00
#
_symmetry.space_group_name_H-M   'P 1'
#
loop_
_entity.id
_entity.type
_entity.pdbx_description
1 polymer ?
#
loop_
_entity_poly.entity_id
_entity_poly.type
_entity_poly.pdbx_seq_one_letter_code
_entity_poly.pdbx_strand_id
1 'polypeptide(L)'
;MQKVSIIIPVYNEKDTLLELLNRVEQAKFCGLEKEIILVDDCSTDGTGEILKNLTAKYKVLSHDKNKGKGAAIRTAVSETTGDFVVIQDADLEYTPDDYDKLLPFLINNEADVVYGSRFLNADNSKNFMLKNKLANLFLTMLTNILFGTKITDMETCYKAFKRDFIQSITIKSNRFDFEPEITAKLLKKKAKLKEIPISYNGRAHDEGKKINWKDGIHAIITIIKYRFIN
;
A
#
# COMPACT_ATOMS: atom_id res chain seq x y z
N MET A 1 11.48 -17.43 14.53
CA MET A 1 10.08 -16.96 14.59
C MET A 1 9.81 -16.26 13.27
N GLN A 2 8.61 -16.38 12.70
CA GLN A 2 8.27 -15.64 11.47
C GLN A 2 8.15 -14.14 11.77
N LYS A 3 8.44 -13.31 10.75
CA LYS A 3 8.50 -11.86 10.89
C LYS A 3 7.70 -11.16 9.77
N VAL A 4 7.12 -9.99 10.10
CA VAL A 4 6.48 -9.12 9.12
C VAL A 4 7.24 -7.80 8.99
N SER A 5 7.47 -7.35 7.76
CA SER A 5 8.01 -6.04 7.43
C SER A 5 6.85 -5.08 7.12
N ILE A 6 6.69 -4.05 7.93
CA ILE A 6 5.75 -2.96 7.67
C ILE A 6 6.51 -1.87 6.94
N ILE A 7 6.18 -1.64 5.68
CA ILE A 7 6.82 -0.60 4.87
C ILE A 7 5.93 0.64 4.79
N ILE A 8 6.50 1.78 5.14
CA ILE A 8 5.78 3.05 5.26
C ILE A 8 6.44 4.09 4.35
N PRO A 9 5.89 4.35 3.16
CA PRO A 9 6.30 5.48 2.34
C PRO A 9 5.82 6.77 3.00
N VAL A 10 6.72 7.74 3.18
CA VAL A 10 6.46 9.00 3.89
C VAL A 10 6.80 10.18 2.98
N TYR A 11 5.87 11.14 2.84
CA TYR A 11 6.10 12.41 2.18
C TYR A 11 5.17 13.48 2.75
N ASN A 12 5.73 14.46 3.46
CA ASN A 12 4.99 15.56 4.09
C ASN A 12 3.83 15.05 4.98
N GLU A 13 4.17 14.33 6.04
CA GLU A 13 3.23 13.71 6.98
C GLU A 13 3.61 14.01 8.44
N LYS A 14 4.12 15.23 8.71
CA LYS A 14 4.59 15.62 10.05
C LYS A 14 3.52 15.50 11.12
N ASP A 15 2.26 15.74 10.75
CA ASP A 15 1.14 15.78 11.70
C ASP A 15 0.54 14.39 11.98
N THR A 16 0.83 13.39 11.14
CA THR A 16 0.23 12.04 11.22
C THR A 16 1.22 10.95 11.55
N LEU A 17 2.50 11.13 11.19
CA LEU A 17 3.52 10.09 11.25
C LEU A 17 3.68 9.49 12.65
N LEU A 18 3.80 10.32 13.70
CA LEU A 18 4.02 9.83 15.07
C LEU A 18 2.80 9.08 15.61
N GLU A 19 1.61 9.56 15.31
CA GLU A 19 0.35 8.88 15.66
C GLU A 19 0.24 7.54 14.95
N LEU A 20 0.54 7.49 13.63
CA LEU A 20 0.57 6.23 12.91
C LEU A 20 1.54 5.23 13.52
N LEU A 21 2.78 5.66 13.81
CA LEU A 21 3.79 4.79 14.40
C LEU A 21 3.36 4.24 15.76
N ASN A 22 2.71 5.06 16.57
CA ASN A 22 2.14 4.60 17.84
C ASN A 22 1.07 3.51 17.61
N ARG A 23 0.16 3.70 16.65
CA ARG A 23 -0.85 2.68 16.29
C ARG A 23 -0.21 1.40 15.75
N VAL A 24 0.80 1.50 14.89
CA VAL A 24 1.54 0.35 14.37
C VAL A 24 2.22 -0.42 15.51
N GLU A 25 2.80 0.29 16.48
CA GLU A 25 3.43 -0.38 17.64
C GLU A 25 2.45 -1.15 18.50
N GLN A 26 1.24 -0.67 18.64
CA GLN A 26 0.18 -1.28 19.44
C GLN A 26 -0.61 -2.36 18.70
N ALA A 27 -0.51 -2.41 17.38
CA ALA A 27 -1.25 -3.35 16.54
C ALA A 27 -0.87 -4.82 16.83
N LYS A 28 -1.81 -5.71 16.53
CA LYS A 28 -1.61 -7.16 16.64
C LYS A 28 -1.04 -7.71 15.34
N PHE A 29 -0.03 -8.56 15.43
CA PHE A 29 0.67 -9.17 14.31
C PHE A 29 0.55 -10.69 14.27
N CYS A 30 -0.50 -11.28 14.82
CA CYS A 30 -0.71 -12.74 14.86
C CYS A 30 0.47 -13.52 15.48
N GLY A 31 1.19 -12.95 16.43
CA GLY A 31 2.37 -13.55 17.04
C GLY A 31 3.66 -13.44 16.22
N LEU A 32 3.68 -12.72 15.12
CA LEU A 32 4.89 -12.45 14.35
C LEU A 32 5.78 -11.42 15.04
N GLU A 33 7.09 -11.52 14.82
CA GLU A 33 8.00 -10.41 15.02
C GLU A 33 7.75 -9.33 13.96
N LYS A 34 8.03 -8.07 14.28
CA LYS A 34 7.86 -6.97 13.34
C LYS A 34 9.16 -6.23 13.09
N GLU A 35 9.33 -5.74 11.87
CA GLU A 35 10.25 -4.66 11.53
C GLU A 35 9.48 -3.55 10.83
N ILE A 36 9.86 -2.30 11.10
CA ILE A 36 9.24 -1.13 10.49
C ILE A 36 10.30 -0.43 9.63
N ILE A 37 10.00 -0.23 8.36
CA ILE A 37 10.86 0.42 7.38
C ILE A 37 10.16 1.67 6.88
N LEU A 38 10.76 2.82 7.17
CA LEU A 38 10.27 4.14 6.77
C LEU A 38 11.10 4.64 5.59
N VAL A 39 10.45 5.16 4.56
CA VAL A 39 11.15 5.78 3.42
C VAL A 39 10.66 7.20 3.26
N ASP A 40 11.50 8.17 3.61
CA ASP A 40 11.25 9.59 3.36
C ASP A 40 11.48 9.91 1.87
N ASP A 41 10.44 10.28 1.19
CA ASP A 41 10.51 10.69 -0.22
C ASP A 41 10.83 12.19 -0.37
N CYS A 42 11.84 12.66 0.37
CA CYS A 42 12.32 14.05 0.40
C CYS A 42 11.24 15.03 0.91
N SER A 43 10.75 14.81 2.12
CA SER A 43 9.76 15.70 2.77
C SER A 43 10.32 17.11 3.01
N THR A 44 9.44 18.11 2.93
CA THR A 44 9.79 19.54 3.04
C THR A 44 9.08 20.28 4.17
N ASP A 45 8.26 19.58 4.96
CA ASP A 45 7.39 20.14 6.01
C ASP A 45 7.91 19.94 7.43
N GLY A 46 9.12 19.36 7.58
CA GLY A 46 9.72 18.98 8.86
C GLY A 46 9.60 17.48 9.19
N THR A 47 8.88 16.68 8.39
CA THR A 47 8.79 15.21 8.55
C THR A 47 10.18 14.55 8.57
N GLY A 48 11.10 14.99 7.69
CA GLY A 48 12.45 14.44 7.61
C GLY A 48 13.26 14.60 8.91
N GLU A 49 13.03 15.67 9.68
CA GLU A 49 13.66 15.87 10.99
C GLU A 49 13.09 14.93 12.04
N ILE A 50 11.77 14.70 12.01
CA ILE A 50 11.16 13.69 12.87
C ILE A 50 11.76 12.31 12.58
N LEU A 51 11.88 11.94 11.30
CA LEU A 51 12.42 10.65 10.89
C LEU A 51 13.89 10.46 11.30
N LYS A 52 14.72 11.49 11.25
CA LYS A 52 16.12 11.43 11.74
C LYS A 52 16.20 11.01 13.22
N ASN A 53 15.28 11.50 14.05
CA ASN A 53 15.22 11.15 15.47
C ASN A 53 14.73 9.73 15.73
N LEU A 54 14.17 9.06 14.72
CA LEU A 54 13.61 7.70 14.82
C LEU A 54 14.59 6.62 14.33
N THR A 55 15.77 6.98 13.81
CA THR A 55 16.75 6.04 13.24
C THR A 55 17.31 5.03 14.27
N ALA A 56 17.28 5.36 15.55
CA ALA A 56 17.69 4.44 16.61
C ALA A 56 16.66 3.30 16.83
N LYS A 57 15.42 3.50 16.42
CA LYS A 57 14.32 2.55 16.66
C LYS A 57 13.84 1.83 15.41
N TYR A 58 13.86 2.53 14.27
CA TYR A 58 13.33 2.03 13.00
C TYR A 58 14.39 2.10 11.90
N LYS A 59 14.21 1.27 10.87
CA LYS A 59 14.99 1.41 9.65
C LYS A 59 14.44 2.58 8.85
N VAL A 60 15.18 3.67 8.77
CA VAL A 60 14.81 4.90 8.05
C VAL A 60 15.72 5.06 6.83
N LEU A 61 15.09 5.21 5.67
CA LEU A 61 15.75 5.49 4.40
C LEU A 61 15.25 6.84 3.87
N SER A 62 16.05 7.53 3.07
CA SER A 62 15.67 8.82 2.51
C SER A 62 16.08 8.93 1.05
N HIS A 63 15.22 9.54 0.24
CA HIS A 63 15.53 9.91 -1.12
C HIS A 63 16.15 11.32 -1.19
N ASP A 64 17.01 11.53 -2.15
CA ASP A 64 17.66 12.82 -2.46
C ASP A 64 16.72 13.86 -3.08
N LYS A 65 15.61 13.39 -3.67
CA LYS A 65 14.52 14.18 -4.25
C LYS A 65 13.23 13.39 -4.21
N ASN A 66 12.08 14.06 -4.33
CA ASN A 66 10.80 13.39 -4.45
C ASN A 66 10.77 12.51 -5.70
N LYS A 67 10.69 11.19 -5.50
CA LYS A 67 10.61 10.16 -6.55
C LYS A 67 9.22 9.56 -6.68
N GLY A 68 8.35 9.79 -5.70
CA GLY A 68 6.96 9.31 -5.63
C GLY A 68 6.78 8.03 -4.83
N LYS A 69 5.53 7.75 -4.47
CA LYS A 69 5.12 6.63 -3.60
C LYS A 69 5.62 5.27 -4.09
N GLY A 70 5.45 4.97 -5.39
CA GLY A 70 5.91 3.70 -5.96
C GLY A 70 7.43 3.51 -5.85
N ALA A 71 8.22 4.60 -5.99
CA ALA A 71 9.66 4.55 -5.79
C ALA A 71 10.02 4.31 -4.32
N ALA A 72 9.31 4.94 -3.38
CA ALA A 72 9.52 4.72 -1.96
C ALA A 72 9.18 3.27 -1.54
N ILE A 73 8.07 2.72 -2.06
CA ILE A 73 7.72 1.32 -1.84
C ILE A 73 8.80 0.39 -2.41
N ARG A 74 9.28 0.63 -3.64
CA ARG A 74 10.35 -0.17 -4.26
C ARG A 74 11.62 -0.16 -3.41
N THR A 75 12.02 1.00 -2.91
CA THR A 75 13.17 1.16 -2.00
C THR A 75 12.95 0.38 -0.70
N ALA A 76 11.75 0.45 -0.11
CA ALA A 76 11.44 -0.30 1.10
C ALA A 76 11.45 -1.81 0.88
N VAL A 77 10.84 -2.31 -0.22
CA VAL A 77 10.77 -3.74 -0.54
C VAL A 77 12.15 -4.38 -0.66
N SER A 78 13.13 -3.68 -1.24
CA SER A 78 14.51 -4.21 -1.33
C SER A 78 15.19 -4.40 0.03
N GLU A 79 14.70 -3.74 1.06
CA GLU A 79 15.26 -3.72 2.41
C GLU A 79 14.50 -4.60 3.41
N THR A 80 13.41 -5.24 2.97
CA THR A 80 12.59 -6.12 3.81
C THR A 80 13.31 -7.43 4.12
N THR A 81 13.24 -7.86 5.37
CA THR A 81 13.81 -9.13 5.85
C THR A 81 12.76 -10.08 6.44
N GLY A 82 11.55 -9.60 6.69
CA GLY A 82 10.43 -10.40 7.19
C GLY A 82 9.90 -11.39 6.16
N ASP A 83 9.23 -12.44 6.58
CA ASP A 83 8.59 -13.44 5.71
C ASP A 83 7.40 -12.85 4.95
N PHE A 84 6.78 -11.84 5.55
CA PHE A 84 5.63 -11.11 5.02
C PHE A 84 5.94 -9.63 4.93
N VAL A 85 5.27 -8.94 4.00
CA VAL A 85 5.39 -7.48 3.79
C VAL A 85 4.00 -6.88 3.79
N VAL A 86 3.80 -5.81 4.56
CA VAL A 86 2.56 -5.02 4.56
C VAL A 86 2.91 -3.58 4.16
N ILE A 87 2.15 -3.02 3.23
CA ILE A 87 2.23 -1.60 2.87
C ILE A 87 1.27 -0.82 3.77
N GLN A 88 1.78 0.19 4.45
CA GLN A 88 1.02 1.09 5.31
C GLN A 88 1.26 2.53 4.88
N ASP A 89 0.20 3.23 4.50
CA ASP A 89 0.28 4.67 4.23
C ASP A 89 0.40 5.47 5.54
N ALA A 90 1.14 6.59 5.47
CA ALA A 90 1.43 7.41 6.65
C ALA A 90 0.29 8.37 7.04
N ASP A 91 -0.81 8.34 6.32
CA ASP A 91 -1.88 9.34 6.34
C ASP A 91 -3.08 9.04 7.26
N LEU A 92 -3.04 7.98 8.03
CA LEU A 92 -4.10 7.52 8.94
C LEU A 92 -5.43 7.11 8.25
N GLU A 93 -5.50 7.05 6.92
CA GLU A 93 -6.70 6.58 6.22
C GLU A 93 -6.96 5.08 6.47
N TYR A 94 -5.91 4.28 6.68
CA TYR A 94 -5.97 2.85 6.99
C TYR A 94 -5.52 2.59 8.43
N THR A 95 -6.22 1.68 9.12
CA THR A 95 -5.88 1.34 10.50
C THR A 95 -4.97 0.11 10.59
N PRO A 96 -3.89 0.17 11.38
CA PRO A 96 -3.07 -1.00 11.71
C PRO A 96 -3.82 -2.13 12.41
N ASP A 97 -4.99 -1.87 12.98
CA ASP A 97 -5.84 -2.90 13.61
C ASP A 97 -6.31 -3.97 12.61
N ASP A 98 -6.30 -3.67 11.32
CA ASP A 98 -6.68 -4.63 10.29
C ASP A 98 -5.55 -5.60 9.89
N TYR A 99 -4.32 -5.48 10.45
CA TYR A 99 -3.25 -6.44 10.17
C TYR A 99 -3.61 -7.87 10.58
N ASP A 100 -4.31 -8.03 11.69
CA ASP A 100 -4.77 -9.33 12.17
C ASP A 100 -5.82 -9.99 11.27
N LYS A 101 -6.44 -9.23 10.35
CA LYS A 101 -7.33 -9.74 9.31
C LYS A 101 -6.58 -10.14 8.03
N LEU A 102 -5.48 -9.44 7.70
CA LEU A 102 -4.69 -9.66 6.49
C LEU A 102 -3.72 -10.84 6.63
N LEU A 103 -2.96 -10.85 7.73
CA LEU A 103 -1.81 -11.74 7.93
C LEU A 103 -2.16 -13.23 7.99
N PRO A 104 -3.27 -13.68 8.59
CA PRO A 104 -3.59 -15.10 8.71
C PRO A 104 -3.59 -15.86 7.38
N PHE A 105 -4.08 -15.24 6.30
CA PHE A 105 -4.12 -15.88 4.98
C PHE A 105 -2.73 -16.11 4.37
N LEU A 106 -1.77 -15.25 4.69
CA LEU A 106 -0.38 -15.41 4.28
C LEU A 106 0.33 -16.47 5.12
N ILE A 107 0.13 -16.42 6.45
CA ILE A 107 0.72 -17.35 7.42
C ILE A 107 0.28 -18.78 7.12
N ASN A 108 -1.00 -18.99 6.84
CA ASN A 108 -1.59 -20.30 6.56
C ASN A 108 -1.36 -20.77 5.11
N ASN A 109 -0.61 -20.01 4.29
CA ASN A 109 -0.39 -20.30 2.86
C ASN A 109 -1.68 -20.37 2.00
N GLU A 110 -2.75 -19.73 2.45
CA GLU A 110 -4.01 -19.64 1.72
C GLU A 110 -3.95 -18.62 0.58
N ALA A 111 -3.09 -17.60 0.72
CA ALA A 111 -2.85 -16.56 -0.27
C ALA A 111 -1.36 -16.25 -0.42
N ASP A 112 -0.97 -15.73 -1.58
CA ASP A 112 0.35 -15.12 -1.82
C ASP A 112 0.28 -13.61 -1.59
N VAL A 113 -0.92 -13.05 -1.79
CA VAL A 113 -1.23 -11.61 -1.65
C VAL A 113 -2.63 -11.45 -1.07
N VAL A 114 -2.77 -10.53 -0.12
CA VAL A 114 -4.07 -10.15 0.46
C VAL A 114 -4.29 -8.65 0.26
N TYR A 115 -5.41 -8.29 -0.32
CA TYR A 115 -5.87 -6.91 -0.47
C TYR A 115 -6.93 -6.58 0.58
N GLY A 116 -6.73 -5.49 1.28
CA GLY A 116 -7.78 -4.90 2.09
C GLY A 116 -8.74 -4.10 1.21
N SER A 117 -9.93 -4.64 0.92
CA SER A 117 -10.91 -3.94 0.11
C SER A 117 -11.76 -2.99 0.96
N ARG A 118 -11.79 -1.73 0.54
CA ARG A 118 -12.63 -0.69 1.14
C ARG A 118 -14.11 -0.87 0.78
N PHE A 119 -14.38 -1.57 -0.33
CA PHE A 119 -15.74 -1.76 -0.86
C PHE A 119 -16.46 -2.99 -0.30
N LEU A 120 -15.73 -3.92 0.31
CA LEU A 120 -16.33 -5.08 0.98
C LEU A 120 -16.89 -4.75 2.38
N ASN A 121 -16.55 -3.59 2.93
CA ASN A 121 -17.09 -3.10 4.20
C ASN A 121 -18.14 -2.01 3.93
N ALA A 122 -19.40 -2.30 4.24
CA ALA A 122 -20.52 -1.40 4.01
C ALA A 122 -20.41 -0.09 4.81
N ASP A 123 -19.77 -0.10 5.97
CA ASP A 123 -19.60 1.06 6.84
C ASP A 123 -18.72 2.14 6.21
N ASN A 124 -17.83 1.76 5.31
CA ASN A 124 -16.96 2.69 4.59
C ASN A 124 -17.70 3.57 3.56
N SER A 125 -18.95 3.25 3.24
CA SER A 125 -19.70 3.92 2.15
C SER A 125 -19.81 5.43 2.29
N LYS A 126 -19.79 5.94 3.52
CA LYS A 126 -19.88 7.37 3.86
C LYS A 126 -18.54 8.12 3.75
N ASN A 127 -17.42 7.39 3.71
CA ASN A 127 -16.08 7.96 3.79
C ASN A 127 -15.46 8.19 2.40
N PHE A 128 -16.21 7.94 1.33
CA PHE A 128 -15.74 8.13 -0.03
C PHE A 128 -16.31 9.40 -0.66
N MET A 129 -15.43 10.21 -1.23
CA MET A 129 -15.87 11.20 -2.22
C MET A 129 -16.39 10.48 -3.47
N LEU A 130 -17.61 10.80 -3.90
CA LEU A 130 -18.28 10.11 -5.01
C LEU A 130 -17.44 10.01 -6.28
N LYS A 131 -16.73 11.08 -6.65
CA LYS A 131 -15.84 11.11 -7.82
C LYS A 131 -14.72 10.06 -7.73
N ASN A 132 -14.07 9.96 -6.56
CA ASN A 132 -12.97 9.00 -6.35
C ASN A 132 -13.49 7.56 -6.33
N LYS A 133 -14.68 7.35 -5.76
CA LYS A 133 -15.34 6.04 -5.77
C LYS A 133 -15.64 5.58 -7.18
N LEU A 134 -16.22 6.44 -8.02
CA LEU A 134 -16.53 6.11 -9.41
C LEU A 134 -15.27 5.83 -10.24
N ALA A 135 -14.22 6.64 -10.07
CA ALA A 135 -12.94 6.42 -10.75
C ALA A 135 -12.33 5.07 -10.36
N ASN A 136 -12.32 4.75 -9.06
CA ASN A 136 -11.79 3.48 -8.57
C ASN A 136 -12.60 2.28 -9.09
N LEU A 137 -13.93 2.35 -9.05
CA LEU A 137 -14.79 1.30 -9.58
C LEU A 137 -14.56 1.09 -11.10
N PHE A 138 -14.36 2.16 -11.86
CA PHE A 138 -14.04 2.07 -13.28
C PHE A 138 -12.68 1.39 -13.52
N LEU A 139 -11.62 1.79 -12.80
CA LEU A 139 -10.29 1.20 -12.93
C LEU A 139 -10.29 -0.29 -12.51
N THR A 140 -11.01 -0.61 -11.44
CA THR A 140 -11.19 -1.99 -10.98
C THR A 140 -11.95 -2.83 -12.02
N MET A 141 -13.03 -2.30 -12.60
CA MET A 141 -13.79 -2.97 -13.67
C MET A 141 -12.90 -3.21 -14.90
N LEU A 142 -12.13 -2.21 -15.34
CA LEU A 142 -11.20 -2.34 -16.45
C LEU A 142 -10.16 -3.43 -16.18
N THR A 143 -9.60 -3.48 -14.98
CA THR A 143 -8.66 -4.53 -14.55
C THR A 143 -9.33 -5.91 -14.61
N ASN A 144 -10.54 -6.04 -14.07
CA ASN A 144 -11.28 -7.29 -14.08
C ASN A 144 -11.53 -7.82 -15.51
N ILE A 145 -11.93 -6.94 -16.43
CA ILE A 145 -12.16 -7.30 -17.84
C ILE A 145 -10.84 -7.75 -18.50
N LEU A 146 -9.77 -6.98 -18.34
CA LEU A 146 -8.50 -7.25 -19.04
C LEU A 146 -7.77 -8.47 -18.50
N PHE A 147 -7.89 -8.78 -17.23
CA PHE A 147 -7.15 -9.88 -16.58
C PHE A 147 -8.03 -11.08 -16.23
N GLY A 148 -9.34 -11.03 -16.48
CA GLY A 148 -10.27 -12.13 -16.20
C GLY A 148 -10.39 -12.41 -14.69
N THR A 149 -10.40 -11.38 -13.86
CA THR A 149 -10.48 -11.48 -12.40
C THR A 149 -11.77 -10.87 -11.86
N LYS A 150 -11.99 -10.94 -10.53
CA LYS A 150 -13.18 -10.41 -9.86
C LYS A 150 -12.81 -9.65 -8.58
N ILE A 151 -11.70 -8.89 -8.63
CA ILE A 151 -11.33 -8.05 -7.49
C ILE A 151 -12.31 -6.90 -7.33
N THR A 152 -12.44 -6.40 -6.11
CA THR A 152 -13.40 -5.33 -5.75
C THR A 152 -12.73 -3.98 -5.54
N ASP A 153 -11.41 -3.95 -5.23
CA ASP A 153 -10.68 -2.71 -4.95
C ASP A 153 -9.22 -2.78 -5.44
N MET A 154 -8.99 -2.46 -6.72
CA MET A 154 -7.65 -2.46 -7.31
C MET A 154 -6.75 -1.37 -6.72
N GLU A 155 -7.33 -0.19 -6.45
CA GLU A 155 -6.62 1.01 -5.99
C GLU A 155 -6.38 1.04 -4.46
N THR A 156 -6.76 -0.01 -3.73
CA THR A 156 -6.43 -0.05 -2.30
C THR A 156 -4.92 0.04 -2.09
N CYS A 157 -4.48 0.86 -1.17
CA CYS A 157 -3.08 0.90 -0.76
C CYS A 157 -2.75 -0.20 0.25
N TYR A 158 -3.78 -0.79 0.88
CA TYR A 158 -3.62 -1.75 1.96
C TYR A 158 -3.44 -3.17 1.41
N LYS A 159 -2.20 -3.50 1.17
CA LYS A 159 -1.79 -4.76 0.53
C LYS A 159 -0.77 -5.48 1.40
N ALA A 160 -0.97 -6.77 1.59
CA ALA A 160 -0.03 -7.65 2.28
C ALA A 160 0.45 -8.77 1.34
N PHE A 161 1.71 -9.15 1.46
CA PHE A 161 2.37 -10.06 0.53
C PHE A 161 3.24 -11.07 1.28
N LYS A 162 3.44 -12.25 0.70
CA LYS A 162 4.66 -13.02 0.97
C LYS A 162 5.86 -12.26 0.43
N ARG A 163 6.94 -12.13 1.21
CA ARG A 163 8.13 -11.37 0.80
C ARG A 163 8.69 -11.84 -0.53
N ASP A 164 8.95 -13.13 -0.68
CA ASP A 164 9.58 -13.68 -1.89
C ASP A 164 8.72 -13.41 -3.12
N PHE A 165 7.40 -13.34 -2.95
CA PHE A 165 6.50 -13.04 -4.05
C PHE A 165 6.63 -11.57 -4.49
N ILE A 166 6.55 -10.60 -3.58
CA ILE A 166 6.69 -9.18 -3.95
C ILE A 166 8.10 -8.85 -4.46
N GLN A 167 9.15 -9.43 -3.88
CA GLN A 167 10.54 -9.25 -4.34
C GLN A 167 10.78 -9.87 -5.72
N SER A 168 9.99 -10.86 -6.14
CA SER A 168 10.04 -11.42 -7.50
C SER A 168 9.43 -10.51 -8.57
N ILE A 169 8.84 -9.37 -8.18
CA ILE A 169 8.19 -8.43 -9.09
C ILE A 169 9.06 -7.18 -9.24
N THR A 170 9.52 -6.91 -10.46
CA THR A 170 10.20 -5.66 -10.76
C THR A 170 9.19 -4.51 -10.81
N ILE A 171 9.16 -3.66 -9.81
CA ILE A 171 8.33 -2.45 -9.75
C ILE A 171 9.03 -1.37 -10.57
N LYS A 172 8.34 -0.78 -11.58
CA LYS A 172 8.87 0.28 -12.45
C LYS A 172 8.19 1.63 -12.21
N SER A 173 6.93 1.63 -11.79
CA SER A 173 6.17 2.83 -11.46
C SER A 173 6.78 3.58 -10.29
N ASN A 174 6.81 4.89 -10.40
CA ASN A 174 7.35 5.75 -9.36
C ASN A 174 6.27 6.42 -8.51
N ARG A 175 5.08 6.64 -9.05
CA ARG A 175 4.01 7.40 -8.39
C ARG A 175 2.82 6.50 -8.06
N PHE A 176 1.60 7.03 -8.19
CA PHE A 176 0.34 6.34 -7.91
C PHE A 176 -0.06 5.31 -8.97
N ASP A 177 0.67 5.21 -10.06
CA ASP A 177 0.58 4.11 -11.03
C ASP A 177 1.19 2.79 -10.50
N PHE A 178 1.69 2.78 -9.27
CA PHE A 178 2.15 1.58 -8.56
C PHE A 178 1.01 0.57 -8.35
N GLU A 179 -0.17 1.01 -7.87
CA GLU A 179 -1.30 0.12 -7.59
C GLU A 179 -1.76 -0.66 -8.83
N PRO A 180 -2.00 -0.02 -9.98
CA PRO A 180 -2.32 -0.74 -11.21
C PRO A 180 -1.16 -1.60 -11.73
N GLU A 181 0.10 -1.15 -11.62
CA GLU A 181 1.25 -1.95 -12.04
C GLU A 181 1.37 -3.24 -11.23
N ILE A 182 1.39 -3.12 -9.89
CA ILE A 182 1.56 -4.29 -9.03
C ILE A 182 0.43 -5.28 -9.23
N THR A 183 -0.82 -4.80 -9.31
CA THR A 183 -1.99 -5.65 -9.53
C THR A 183 -1.92 -6.38 -10.86
N ALA A 184 -1.60 -5.70 -11.95
CA ALA A 184 -1.45 -6.34 -13.25
C ALA A 184 -0.38 -7.44 -13.25
N LYS A 185 0.77 -7.18 -12.65
CA LYS A 185 1.88 -8.15 -12.55
C LYS A 185 1.56 -9.35 -11.67
N LEU A 186 0.86 -9.12 -10.55
CA LEU A 186 0.37 -10.21 -9.68
C LEU A 186 -0.58 -11.13 -10.44
N LEU A 187 -1.55 -10.57 -11.14
CA LEU A 187 -2.54 -11.33 -11.91
C LEU A 187 -1.89 -12.10 -13.05
N LYS A 188 -0.90 -11.53 -13.75
CA LYS A 188 -0.12 -12.25 -14.77
C LYS A 188 0.69 -13.41 -14.19
N LYS A 189 1.22 -13.26 -13.00
CA LYS A 189 1.92 -14.33 -12.27
C LYS A 189 0.96 -15.36 -11.66
N LYS A 190 -0.36 -15.21 -11.84
CA LYS A 190 -1.40 -16.08 -11.26
C LYS A 190 -1.28 -16.20 -9.74
N ALA A 191 -0.98 -15.06 -9.07
CA ALA A 191 -0.95 -15.00 -7.62
C ALA A 191 -2.25 -15.49 -7.00
N LYS A 192 -2.18 -16.25 -5.92
CA LYS A 192 -3.34 -16.53 -5.07
C LYS A 192 -3.71 -15.24 -4.33
N LEU A 193 -4.54 -14.41 -4.96
CA LEU A 193 -4.99 -13.13 -4.41
C LEU A 193 -6.30 -13.34 -3.67
N LYS A 194 -6.36 -12.83 -2.44
CA LYS A 194 -7.57 -12.78 -1.62
C LYS A 194 -7.90 -11.33 -1.26
N GLU A 195 -9.18 -11.01 -1.21
CA GLU A 195 -9.65 -9.73 -0.69
C GLU A 195 -10.38 -9.93 0.63
N ILE A 196 -10.21 -8.99 1.55
CA ILE A 196 -10.91 -8.95 2.84
C ILE A 196 -11.47 -7.56 3.10
N PRO A 197 -12.58 -7.42 3.82
CA PRO A 197 -13.08 -6.12 4.22
C PRO A 197 -12.15 -5.47 5.25
N ILE A 198 -11.86 -4.18 5.05
CA ILE A 198 -11.06 -3.37 5.98
C ILE A 198 -11.80 -2.11 6.37
N SER A 199 -11.32 -1.46 7.43
CA SER A 199 -11.75 -0.14 7.85
C SER A 199 -11.06 0.94 7.01
N TYR A 200 -11.78 1.99 6.65
CA TYR A 200 -11.24 3.09 5.86
C TYR A 200 -11.83 4.43 6.30
N ASN A 201 -10.96 5.39 6.58
CA ASN A 201 -11.34 6.73 6.96
C ASN A 201 -10.70 7.74 5.99
N GLY A 202 -11.38 7.97 4.86
CA GLY A 202 -10.85 8.85 3.81
C GLY A 202 -10.74 10.29 4.25
N ARG A 203 -9.60 10.93 3.95
CA ARG A 203 -9.35 12.36 4.21
C ARG A 203 -10.24 13.25 3.33
N ALA A 204 -10.65 14.39 3.88
CA ALA A 204 -11.28 15.46 3.12
C ALA A 204 -10.28 16.10 2.14
N HIS A 205 -10.81 16.81 1.12
CA HIS A 205 -9.96 17.39 0.05
C HIS A 205 -8.95 18.43 0.61
N ASP A 206 -9.31 19.12 1.68
CA ASP A 206 -8.49 20.18 2.30
C ASP A 206 -7.37 19.64 3.20
N GLU A 207 -7.30 18.30 3.40
CA GLU A 207 -6.34 17.61 4.27
C GLU A 207 -5.14 17.02 3.51
N GLY A 208 -4.74 17.59 2.36
CA GLY A 208 -3.49 17.25 1.68
C GLY A 208 -3.57 16.05 0.73
N LYS A 209 -4.72 15.79 0.11
CA LYS A 209 -4.86 14.73 -0.90
C LYS A 209 -3.95 14.96 -2.11
N LYS A 210 -3.02 14.03 -2.35
CA LYS A 210 -1.92 14.15 -3.31
C LYS A 210 -2.28 13.63 -4.72
N ILE A 211 -3.44 12.95 -4.89
CA ILE A 211 -3.87 12.33 -6.15
C ILE A 211 -4.69 13.33 -6.98
N ASN A 212 -4.43 13.39 -8.30
CA ASN A 212 -5.12 14.24 -9.25
C ASN A 212 -5.65 13.43 -10.46
N TRP A 213 -6.46 14.07 -11.34
CA TRP A 213 -7.07 13.41 -12.50
C TRP A 213 -6.07 12.81 -13.50
N LYS A 214 -4.84 13.38 -13.59
CA LYS A 214 -3.77 12.86 -14.47
C LYS A 214 -3.30 11.48 -13.98
N ASP A 215 -3.30 11.25 -12.66
CA ASP A 215 -2.95 9.95 -12.09
C ASP A 215 -3.95 8.86 -12.54
N GLY A 216 -5.24 9.21 -12.69
CA GLY A 216 -6.24 8.31 -13.25
C GLY A 216 -5.95 7.91 -14.72
N ILE A 217 -5.50 8.84 -15.54
CA ILE A 217 -5.08 8.53 -16.94
C ILE A 217 -3.84 7.62 -16.91
N HIS A 218 -2.85 7.92 -16.07
CA HIS A 218 -1.67 7.08 -15.93
C HIS A 218 -2.04 5.67 -15.45
N ALA A 219 -3.00 5.53 -14.55
CA ALA A 219 -3.50 4.22 -14.11
C ALA A 219 -4.08 3.41 -15.28
N ILE A 220 -4.93 4.01 -16.13
CA ILE A 220 -5.50 3.36 -17.32
C ILE A 220 -4.38 2.88 -18.26
N ILE A 221 -3.44 3.78 -18.58
CA ILE A 221 -2.31 3.45 -19.46
C ILE A 221 -1.49 2.30 -18.87
N THR A 222 -1.26 2.31 -17.57
CA THR A 222 -0.48 1.30 -16.84
C THR A 222 -1.19 -0.05 -16.85
N ILE A 223 -2.50 -0.11 -16.61
CA ILE A 223 -3.30 -1.35 -16.69
C ILE A 223 -3.19 -1.95 -18.10
N ILE A 224 -3.41 -1.14 -19.14
CA ILE A 224 -3.34 -1.60 -20.53
C ILE A 224 -1.92 -2.04 -20.89
N LYS A 225 -0.91 -1.23 -20.55
CA LYS A 225 0.50 -1.53 -20.80
C LYS A 225 0.89 -2.90 -20.23
N TYR A 226 0.63 -3.11 -18.94
CA TYR A 226 1.06 -4.35 -18.26
C TYR A 226 0.16 -5.55 -18.56
N ARG A 227 -0.95 -5.38 -19.27
CA ARG A 227 -1.67 -6.50 -19.87
C ARG A 227 -0.82 -7.17 -20.97
N PHE A 228 -0.11 -6.38 -21.79
CA PHE A 228 0.62 -6.85 -22.96
C PHE A 228 2.14 -6.91 -22.77
N ILE A 229 2.72 -6.08 -21.90
CA ILE A 229 4.16 -5.97 -21.66
C ILE A 229 4.47 -6.47 -20.23
N ASN A 230 5.69 -6.98 -20.02
CA ASN A 230 6.18 -7.38 -18.68
C ASN A 230 7.05 -6.28 -18.07
#